data_0e31fccc14c4dcd81a602858d71e6de7
#
_entry.id   0e31fccc14c4dcd81a602858d71e6de7
#
_cell.length_a   1.000
_cell.length_b   1.000
_cell.length_c   1.000
_cell.angle_alpha   90.00
_cell.angle_beta   90.00
_cell.angle_gamma   90.00
#
_symmetry.space_group_name_H-M   'P 1'
#
loop_
_entity.id
_entity.type
_entity.pdbx_description
1 polymer ?
#
loop_
_entity_poly.entity_id
_entity_poly.type
_entity_poly.pdbx_seq_one_letter_code
_entity_poly.pdbx_strand_id
1 'polypeptide(L)'
;MKINWMLFFGLGLVALFILALPGCGSTPPRPGAETQAELAADPGSLSYSNKWRIEVSESARSDGEIIFQVTPRSGEPQVVTVPIESRFGENRVARAIKDAFRDQLDRDQYSIERDDGEDVLVKKRRSYPDFSLRVISSTVKAVRLRVQKE
;
A
#
# COMPACT_ATOMS: atom_id res chain seq x y z
N MET A 1 -38.81 -33.32 10.94
CA MET A 1 -39.01 -34.33 9.90
C MET A 1 -37.66 -34.95 9.56
N LYS A 2 -37.49 -36.21 9.92
CA LYS A 2 -36.27 -37.02 9.76
C LYS A 2 -36.20 -37.54 8.34
N ILE A 3 -35.03 -37.69 7.75
CA ILE A 3 -34.61 -38.69 6.77
C ILE A 3 -33.12 -38.46 6.59
N ASN A 4 -32.30 -39.17 7.01
CA ASN A 4 -31.68 -40.49 7.04
C ASN A 4 -31.39 -41.08 5.67
N TRP A 5 -30.21 -41.70 5.56
CA TRP A 5 -29.72 -42.74 4.68
C TRP A 5 -28.83 -42.29 3.51
N MET A 6 -27.70 -42.86 3.15
CA MET A 6 -27.21 -44.24 3.31
C MET A 6 -25.74 -44.36 2.94
N LEU A 7 -25.07 -45.25 3.62
CA LEU A 7 -23.74 -45.83 3.34
C LEU A 7 -23.63 -46.40 1.91
N PHE A 8 -22.46 -46.21 1.28
CA PHE A 8 -21.93 -47.20 0.34
C PHE A 8 -20.46 -47.49 0.60
N PHE A 9 -20.20 -48.71 1.03
CA PHE A 9 -18.91 -49.38 1.05
C PHE A 9 -18.45 -49.66 -0.37
N GLY A 10 -17.21 -49.35 -0.70
CA GLY A 10 -16.56 -49.75 -1.96
C GLY A 10 -15.07 -49.97 -1.71
N LEU A 11 -14.72 -51.20 -1.37
CA LEU A 11 -13.37 -51.71 -1.21
C LEU A 11 -12.71 -51.81 -2.60
N GLY A 12 -11.58 -51.19 -2.80
CA GLY A 12 -10.77 -51.26 -4.02
C GLY A 12 -9.30 -50.98 -3.76
N LEU A 13 -8.58 -52.03 -3.33
CA LEU A 13 -7.16 -52.06 -3.13
C LEU A 13 -6.45 -52.19 -4.49
N VAL A 14 -5.77 -51.14 -4.96
CA VAL A 14 -4.75 -51.27 -6.00
C VAL A 14 -3.50 -50.51 -5.57
N ALA A 15 -2.55 -51.24 -5.12
CA ALA A 15 -1.20 -50.74 -4.89
C ALA A 15 -0.47 -50.56 -6.23
N LEU A 16 -0.16 -49.30 -6.59
CA LEU A 16 0.78 -49.01 -7.67
C LEU A 16 1.94 -48.19 -7.11
N PHE A 17 3.05 -48.88 -6.96
CA PHE A 17 4.36 -48.30 -6.65
C PHE A 17 4.79 -47.43 -7.85
N ILE A 18 4.86 -46.14 -7.70
CA ILE A 18 5.52 -45.25 -8.64
C ILE A 18 6.71 -44.62 -7.93
N LEU A 19 7.91 -44.92 -8.46
CA LEU A 19 9.19 -44.36 -8.04
C LEU A 19 9.10 -42.80 -8.04
N ALA A 20 9.40 -42.21 -6.91
CA ALA A 20 9.62 -40.78 -6.78
C ALA A 20 11.01 -40.44 -7.34
N LEU A 21 11.06 -39.69 -8.44
CA LEU A 21 12.22 -38.92 -8.85
C LEU A 21 12.15 -37.57 -8.14
N PRO A 22 13.23 -37.09 -7.50
CA PRO A 22 13.26 -35.71 -6.96
C PRO A 22 13.44 -34.74 -8.13
N GLY A 23 12.34 -34.25 -8.64
CA GLY A 23 12.34 -33.09 -9.53
C GLY A 23 12.59 -31.80 -8.73
N CYS A 24 13.75 -31.18 -8.95
CA CYS A 24 13.98 -29.79 -8.57
C CYS A 24 12.99 -28.89 -9.32
N GLY A 25 11.83 -28.73 -8.76
CA GLY A 25 10.86 -27.74 -9.22
C GLY A 25 11.26 -26.36 -8.72
N SER A 26 11.97 -25.59 -9.53
CA SER A 26 12.10 -24.15 -9.34
C SER A 26 10.72 -23.54 -9.51
N THR A 27 10.05 -23.31 -8.39
CA THR A 27 8.80 -22.53 -8.36
C THR A 27 9.13 -21.11 -8.84
N PRO A 28 8.51 -20.60 -9.92
CA PRO A 28 8.71 -19.21 -10.29
C PRO A 28 8.26 -18.31 -9.12
N PRO A 29 9.00 -17.24 -8.82
CA PRO A 29 8.64 -16.34 -7.73
C PRO A 29 7.25 -15.76 -8.02
N ARG A 30 6.36 -15.87 -7.04
CA ARG A 30 5.01 -15.32 -7.09
C ARG A 30 5.14 -13.79 -7.16
N PRO A 31 4.62 -13.10 -8.20
CA PRO A 31 4.62 -11.65 -8.23
C PRO A 31 3.75 -11.16 -7.06
N GLY A 32 4.34 -10.52 -6.08
CA GLY A 32 3.68 -10.03 -4.86
C GLY A 32 4.44 -10.29 -3.57
N ALA A 33 5.46 -11.15 -3.56
CA ALA A 33 6.25 -11.41 -2.35
C ALA A 33 7.36 -10.37 -2.11
N GLU A 34 7.77 -9.63 -3.13
CA GLU A 34 8.85 -8.63 -3.01
C GLU A 34 8.38 -7.31 -2.37
N THR A 35 7.08 -7.01 -2.43
CA THR A 35 6.53 -5.74 -1.92
C THR A 35 6.50 -5.67 -0.39
N GLN A 36 6.51 -6.81 0.32
CA GLN A 36 6.46 -6.82 1.80
C GLN A 36 7.84 -6.70 2.45
N ALA A 37 8.91 -7.08 1.76
CA ALA A 37 10.28 -6.97 2.30
C ALA A 37 10.82 -5.53 2.21
N GLU A 38 10.37 -4.74 1.24
CA GLU A 38 10.78 -3.35 1.05
C GLU A 38 10.05 -2.37 1.98
N LEU A 39 8.91 -2.79 2.55
CA LEU A 39 8.17 -2.04 3.58
C LEU A 39 8.90 -1.96 4.93
N ALA A 40 9.84 -2.86 5.19
CA ALA A 40 10.69 -2.86 6.38
C ALA A 40 11.98 -2.08 6.15
N ALA A 41 11.88 -0.84 5.64
CA ALA A 41 13.05 0.02 5.64
C ALA A 41 13.49 0.30 7.08
N ASP A 42 14.78 0.11 7.31
CA ASP A 42 15.46 0.37 8.58
C ASP A 42 14.97 1.71 9.18
N PRO A 43 14.31 1.70 10.35
CA PRO A 43 13.82 2.92 10.98
C PRO A 43 14.94 3.94 11.27
N GLY A 44 16.21 3.51 11.29
CA GLY A 44 17.37 4.39 11.47
C GLY A 44 17.66 5.31 10.26
N SER A 45 17.17 4.98 9.07
CA SER A 45 17.36 5.78 7.85
C SER A 45 16.19 6.74 7.57
N LEU A 46 15.11 6.68 8.36
CA LEU A 46 13.92 7.49 8.12
C LEU A 46 14.10 8.92 8.62
N SER A 47 13.66 9.85 7.82
CA SER A 47 13.62 11.26 8.16
C SER A 47 12.27 11.62 8.76
N TYR A 48 12.25 12.24 9.93
CA TYR A 48 11.01 12.56 10.67
C TYR A 48 10.75 14.07 10.70
N SER A 49 9.47 14.45 10.61
CA SER A 49 8.99 15.83 10.76
C SER A 49 7.58 15.85 11.35
N ASN A 50 7.18 16.99 11.86
CA ASN A 50 5.80 17.25 12.32
C ASN A 50 4.84 17.57 11.15
N LYS A 51 5.40 17.89 9.95
CA LYS A 51 4.66 18.33 8.77
C LYS A 51 5.40 17.92 7.50
N TRP A 52 4.65 17.47 6.51
CA TRP A 52 5.11 17.08 5.20
C TRP A 52 4.25 17.69 4.11
N ARG A 53 4.87 18.10 3.01
CA ARG A 53 4.22 18.52 1.77
C ARG A 53 4.42 17.44 0.72
N ILE A 54 3.33 17.10 0.04
CA ILE A 54 3.31 16.27 -1.18
C ILE A 54 2.94 17.22 -2.31
N GLU A 55 3.90 17.56 -3.13
CA GLU A 55 3.73 18.34 -4.36
C GLU A 55 3.44 17.38 -5.51
N VAL A 56 2.38 17.68 -6.27
CA VAL A 56 1.98 16.89 -7.43
C VAL A 56 2.27 17.71 -8.68
N SER A 57 3.00 17.14 -9.62
CA SER A 57 3.20 17.75 -10.94
C SER A 57 2.94 16.72 -12.03
N GLU A 58 2.46 17.21 -13.16
CA GLU A 58 2.00 16.48 -14.33
C GLU A 58 0.73 15.66 -14.14
N SER A 59 -0.10 15.65 -15.18
CA SER A 59 -1.37 14.92 -15.20
C SER A 59 -1.16 13.43 -15.44
N ALA A 60 -2.05 12.61 -14.87
CA ALA A 60 -2.06 11.16 -15.03
C ALA A 60 -2.36 10.75 -16.48
N ARG A 61 -1.48 9.92 -17.08
CA ARG A 61 -1.64 9.37 -18.41
C ARG A 61 -2.09 7.90 -18.45
N SER A 62 -2.26 7.29 -17.30
CA SER A 62 -2.81 5.93 -17.16
C SER A 62 -3.59 5.82 -15.86
N ASP A 63 -4.46 4.84 -15.79
CA ASP A 63 -4.97 4.35 -14.53
C ASP A 63 -3.83 3.69 -13.75
N GLY A 64 -3.95 3.66 -12.43
CA GLY A 64 -2.98 3.04 -11.54
C GLY A 64 -3.19 3.44 -10.10
N GLU A 65 -2.20 3.19 -9.29
CA GLU A 65 -2.21 3.55 -7.87
C GLU A 65 -0.88 4.15 -7.43
N ILE A 66 -0.95 4.98 -6.41
CA ILE A 66 0.21 5.53 -5.71
C ILE A 66 0.14 5.03 -4.28
N ILE A 67 1.23 4.45 -3.79
CA ILE A 67 1.31 3.89 -2.45
C ILE A 67 2.28 4.72 -1.61
N PHE A 68 1.79 5.22 -0.50
CA PHE A 68 2.58 5.95 0.49
C PHE A 68 2.76 5.13 1.75
N GLN A 69 3.85 5.37 2.45
CA GLN A 69 4.09 4.88 3.80
C GLN A 69 4.23 6.07 4.75
N VAL A 70 3.46 6.00 5.83
CA VAL A 70 3.51 6.93 6.97
C VAL A 70 4.05 6.16 8.17
N THR A 71 5.21 6.55 8.69
CA THR A 71 5.85 5.85 9.81
C THR A 71 6.00 6.82 10.98
N PRO A 72 5.20 6.70 12.04
CA PRO A 72 5.41 7.48 13.27
C PRO A 72 6.77 7.14 13.88
N ARG A 73 7.39 8.08 14.59
CA ARG A 73 8.66 7.83 15.30
C ARG A 73 8.53 6.72 16.36
N SER A 74 7.33 6.56 16.91
CA SER A 74 6.97 5.49 17.82
C SER A 74 5.60 4.95 17.42
N GLY A 75 5.57 3.73 16.89
CA GLY A 75 4.38 3.06 16.39
C GLY A 75 4.65 2.30 15.09
N GLU A 76 3.63 1.64 14.58
CA GLU A 76 3.71 0.82 13.38
C GLU A 76 3.56 1.67 12.11
N PRO A 77 4.28 1.32 11.04
CA PRO A 77 4.09 1.92 9.73
C PRO A 77 2.67 1.70 9.21
N GLN A 78 2.09 2.74 8.62
CA GLN A 78 0.78 2.71 7.98
C GLN A 78 0.96 2.91 6.49
N VAL A 79 0.21 2.16 5.69
CA VAL A 79 0.22 2.26 4.22
C VAL A 79 -1.06 2.96 3.77
N VAL A 80 -0.90 3.92 2.87
CA VAL A 80 -2.01 4.63 2.23
C VAL A 80 -1.95 4.35 0.73
N THR A 81 -3.01 3.72 0.20
CA THR A 81 -3.15 3.44 -1.23
C THR A 81 -4.10 4.45 -1.87
N VAL A 82 -3.65 5.08 -2.93
CA VAL A 82 -4.39 6.13 -3.64
C VAL A 82 -4.66 5.66 -5.07
N PRO A 83 -5.89 5.27 -5.41
CA PRO A 83 -6.27 4.97 -6.79
C PRO A 83 -6.32 6.26 -7.61
N ILE A 84 -5.74 6.23 -8.80
CA ILE A 84 -5.69 7.33 -9.75
C ILE A 84 -6.24 6.87 -11.09
N GLU A 85 -7.14 7.66 -11.66
CA GLU A 85 -7.66 7.42 -12.99
C GLU A 85 -6.88 8.22 -14.03
N SER A 86 -6.81 7.67 -15.23
CA SER A 86 -6.24 8.37 -16.40
C SER A 86 -6.93 9.72 -16.62
N ARG A 87 -6.16 10.71 -17.05
CA ARG A 87 -6.59 12.09 -17.28
C ARG A 87 -6.91 12.89 -16.01
N PHE A 88 -6.60 12.39 -14.82
CA PHE A 88 -6.59 13.27 -13.66
C PHE A 88 -5.51 14.32 -13.83
N GLY A 89 -5.92 15.60 -13.81
CA GLY A 89 -4.97 16.71 -13.69
C GLY A 89 -4.39 16.80 -12.28
N GLU A 90 -3.33 17.54 -12.08
CA GLU A 90 -2.59 17.72 -10.84
C GLU A 90 -3.51 17.95 -9.63
N ASN A 91 -4.40 18.91 -9.74
CA ASN A 91 -5.40 19.22 -8.70
C ASN A 91 -6.31 18.03 -8.34
N ARG A 92 -6.64 17.18 -9.32
CA ARG A 92 -7.48 16.00 -9.10
C ARG A 92 -6.69 14.88 -8.44
N VAL A 93 -5.43 14.70 -8.84
CA VAL A 93 -4.49 13.79 -8.19
C VAL A 93 -4.27 14.20 -6.73
N ALA A 94 -3.97 15.48 -6.46
CA ALA A 94 -3.81 16.01 -5.11
C ALA A 94 -5.07 15.80 -4.26
N ARG A 95 -6.26 15.99 -4.85
CA ARG A 95 -7.53 15.71 -4.16
C ARG A 95 -7.66 14.23 -3.80
N ALA A 96 -7.36 13.32 -4.74
CA ALA A 96 -7.41 11.88 -4.49
C ALA A 96 -6.44 11.49 -3.36
N ILE A 97 -5.21 12.03 -3.37
CA ILE A 97 -4.24 11.83 -2.29
C ILE A 97 -4.81 12.30 -0.96
N LYS A 98 -5.29 13.55 -0.89
CA LYS A 98 -5.87 14.11 0.33
C LYS A 98 -7.01 13.24 0.87
N ASP A 99 -7.94 12.83 0.00
CA ASP A 99 -9.13 12.07 0.41
C ASP A 99 -8.71 10.67 0.89
N ALA A 100 -7.81 9.96 0.20
CA ALA A 100 -7.27 8.68 0.62
C ALA A 100 -6.55 8.76 1.99
N PHE A 101 -5.72 9.79 2.21
CA PHE A 101 -5.06 10.01 3.49
C PHE A 101 -6.07 10.26 4.63
N ARG A 102 -7.14 11.02 4.36
CA ARG A 102 -8.20 11.28 5.36
C ARG A 102 -9.04 10.06 5.70
N ASP A 103 -9.17 9.14 4.76
CA ASP A 103 -9.99 7.94 4.93
C ASP A 103 -9.20 6.79 5.54
N GLN A 104 -7.88 6.71 5.29
CA GLN A 104 -7.04 5.59 5.72
C GLN A 104 -6.18 5.90 6.95
N LEU A 105 -5.94 7.17 7.28
CA LEU A 105 -5.22 7.56 8.49
C LEU A 105 -6.19 8.02 9.58
N ASP A 106 -5.78 7.82 10.82
CA ASP A 106 -6.52 8.27 11.98
C ASP A 106 -6.57 9.81 12.04
N ARG A 107 -7.78 10.36 12.02
CA ARG A 107 -8.04 11.81 12.06
C ARG A 107 -7.69 12.46 13.40
N ASP A 108 -7.58 11.68 14.46
CA ASP A 108 -7.13 12.18 15.76
C ASP A 108 -5.60 12.34 15.82
N GLN A 109 -4.90 11.65 14.94
CA GLN A 109 -3.45 11.66 14.84
C GLN A 109 -2.93 12.64 13.80
N TYR A 110 -3.64 12.77 12.67
CA TYR A 110 -3.21 13.56 11.52
C TYR A 110 -4.25 14.58 11.08
N SER A 111 -3.79 15.71 10.58
CA SER A 111 -4.59 16.71 9.86
C SER A 111 -4.10 16.75 8.41
N ILE A 112 -5.03 16.57 7.47
CA ILE A 112 -4.73 16.53 6.04
C ILE A 112 -5.42 17.71 5.38
N GLU A 113 -4.64 18.57 4.75
CA GLU A 113 -5.11 19.78 4.08
C GLU A 113 -4.62 19.77 2.63
N ARG A 114 -5.31 20.50 1.77
CA ARG A 114 -4.83 20.82 0.44
C ARG A 114 -4.40 22.28 0.42
N ASP A 115 -3.23 22.54 -0.11
CA ASP A 115 -2.64 23.86 -0.26
C ASP A 115 -2.38 24.12 -1.75
N ASP A 116 -2.54 25.34 -2.21
CA ASP A 116 -2.27 25.80 -3.59
C ASP A 116 -2.76 24.88 -4.72
N GLY A 117 -3.87 24.17 -4.49
CA GLY A 117 -4.50 23.34 -5.51
C GLY A 117 -3.88 21.96 -5.73
N GLU A 118 -2.60 21.86 -6.04
CA GLU A 118 -1.86 20.63 -6.33
C GLU A 118 -1.07 20.07 -5.15
N ASP A 119 -0.95 20.84 -4.05
CA ASP A 119 -0.19 20.42 -2.87
C ASP A 119 -1.07 19.80 -1.79
N VAL A 120 -0.56 18.76 -1.14
CA VAL A 120 -1.19 18.14 0.04
C VAL A 120 -0.27 18.27 1.24
N LEU A 121 -0.79 18.87 2.31
CA LEU A 121 -0.10 18.98 3.58
C LEU A 121 -0.60 17.92 4.53
N VAL A 122 0.33 17.12 5.04
CA VAL A 122 0.11 16.12 6.09
C VAL A 122 0.78 16.61 7.36
N LYS A 123 0.00 16.86 8.40
CA LYS A 123 0.47 17.41 9.68
C LYS A 123 0.11 16.46 10.80
N LYS A 124 1.02 16.24 11.75
CA LYS A 124 0.64 15.55 12.99
C LYS A 124 -0.19 16.48 13.87
N ARG A 125 -1.07 15.91 14.69
CA ARG A 125 -1.71 16.66 15.77
C ARG A 125 -0.79 16.76 16.99
N ARG A 126 -1.05 17.74 17.88
CA ARG A 126 -0.12 18.14 18.96
C ARG A 126 0.40 17.01 19.85
N SER A 127 -0.44 16.04 20.17
CA SER A 127 -0.09 14.93 21.06
C SER A 127 0.57 13.75 20.37
N TYR A 128 0.75 13.82 19.03
CA TYR A 128 1.27 12.72 18.24
C TYR A 128 2.77 12.88 17.97
N PRO A 129 3.54 11.78 17.86
CA PRO A 129 4.96 11.85 17.52
C PRO A 129 5.18 12.37 16.10
N ASP A 130 6.37 12.89 15.83
CA ASP A 130 6.82 13.16 14.47
C ASP A 130 6.78 11.90 13.64
N PHE A 131 6.60 12.04 12.35
CA PHE A 131 6.46 10.92 11.43
C PHE A 131 7.32 11.10 10.17
N SER A 132 7.62 10.00 9.53
CA SER A 132 8.22 9.94 8.20
C SER A 132 7.12 9.70 7.17
N LEU A 133 7.24 10.35 6.02
CA LEU A 133 6.36 10.15 4.88
C LEU A 133 7.19 9.88 3.62
N ARG A 134 6.87 8.82 2.88
CA ARG A 134 7.52 8.50 1.62
C ARG A 134 6.55 7.85 0.64
N VAL A 135 6.84 7.99 -0.64
CA VAL A 135 6.23 7.19 -1.71
C VAL A 135 6.98 5.86 -1.77
N ILE A 136 6.25 4.73 -1.72
CA ILE A 136 6.84 3.40 -1.86
C ILE A 136 6.70 2.88 -3.28
N SER A 137 5.57 3.20 -3.93
CA SER A 137 5.30 2.74 -5.30
C SER A 137 4.37 3.70 -6.03
N SER A 138 4.51 3.77 -7.33
CA SER A 138 3.54 4.40 -8.22
C SER A 138 3.51 3.64 -9.55
N THR A 139 2.32 3.20 -9.94
CA THR A 139 2.07 2.57 -11.24
C THR A 139 1.49 3.54 -12.26
N VAL A 140 1.21 4.77 -11.83
CA VAL A 140 0.62 5.83 -12.68
C VAL A 140 1.68 6.44 -13.57
N LYS A 141 1.44 6.49 -14.88
CA LYS A 141 2.34 7.13 -15.83
C LYS A 141 2.21 8.65 -15.78
N ALA A 142 3.33 9.33 -15.91
CA ALA A 142 3.56 10.77 -15.97
C ALA A 142 3.47 11.52 -14.63
N VAL A 143 2.59 11.16 -13.72
CA VAL A 143 2.50 11.84 -12.41
C VAL A 143 3.86 11.82 -11.71
N ARG A 144 4.34 13.00 -11.33
CA ARG A 144 5.54 13.18 -10.52
C ARG A 144 5.14 13.67 -9.14
N LEU A 145 5.79 13.10 -8.14
CA LEU A 145 5.55 13.42 -6.74
C LEU A 145 6.85 13.85 -6.09
N ARG A 146 6.77 14.93 -5.34
CA ARG A 146 7.85 15.39 -4.47
C ARG A 146 7.35 15.43 -3.04
N VAL A 147 7.99 14.68 -2.16
CA VAL A 147 7.67 14.66 -0.73
C VAL A 147 8.78 15.38 0.00
N GLN A 148 8.43 16.45 0.73
CA GLN A 148 9.41 17.29 1.42
C GLN A 148 8.91 17.68 2.81
N LYS A 149 9.87 17.92 3.71
CA LYS A 149 9.57 18.46 5.05
C LYS A 149 9.18 19.92 4.97
N GLU A 150 8.30 20.30 5.86
CA GLU A 150 7.97 21.71 6.12
C GLU A 150 8.17 22.09 7.58
#